data_c87ee03a339374825aa5b376951a5036
#
_entry.id   c87ee03a339374825aa5b376951a5036
#
_cell.length_a   1.000
_cell.length_b   1.000
_cell.length_c   1.000
_cell.angle_alpha   90.00
_cell.angle_beta   90.00
_cell.angle_gamma   90.00
#
_symmetry.space_group_name_H-M   'P 1'
#
loop_
_entity.id
_entity.type
_entity.pdbx_description
1 polymer ?
#
loop_
_entity_poly.entity_id
_entity_poly.type
_entity_poly.pdbx_seq_one_letter_code
_entity_poly.pdbx_strand_id
1 'polypeptide(L)'
;SVGQMIGPLVGGIVAGSDGVLPKSTSMGFLAAAGFALVALMPTFYWRNQKIAIKQSVNEGGTFSAAVAIVKQPGMAKAIYISLAVSSAVDVLIVFLPLFGTENNFSPFAVGVILAIRAGASMFSRIFLGAIALKLGSHFLMVSSIVASTVFCAAMFFARSPISLGIAVGIAGLALGVGQPLTMSLVSRLAPPQDRALAISARLTANRVGQFVVPASAGAVAGAAGAGSVFLGLAALLATSIFTAL
;
A
#
# COMPACT_ATOMS: atom_id res chain seq x y z
N SER A 1 0.73 -6.19 9.22
CA SER A 1 -0.27 -6.76 8.31
C SER A 1 -1.49 -7.33 9.03
N VAL A 2 -1.34 -8.05 10.17
CA VAL A 2 -2.48 -8.53 10.97
C VAL A 2 -3.34 -7.35 11.45
N GLY A 3 -2.74 -6.30 11.96
CA GLY A 3 -3.45 -5.08 12.36
C GLY A 3 -4.20 -4.39 11.21
N GLN A 4 -3.65 -4.43 9.99
CA GLN A 4 -4.32 -3.90 8.79
C GLN A 4 -5.54 -4.74 8.35
N MET A 5 -5.62 -5.99 8.77
CA MET A 5 -6.77 -6.85 8.52
C MET A 5 -7.84 -6.68 9.60
N ILE A 6 -7.42 -6.70 10.87
CA ILE A 6 -8.34 -6.61 12.02
C ILE A 6 -8.88 -5.19 12.21
N GLY A 7 -8.03 -4.15 12.01
CA GLY A 7 -8.40 -2.76 12.23
C GLY A 7 -9.68 -2.32 11.49
N PRO A 8 -9.77 -2.47 10.16
CA PRO A 8 -10.96 -2.11 9.41
C PRO A 8 -12.21 -2.91 9.78
N LEU A 9 -12.06 -4.20 10.14
CA LEU A 9 -13.17 -5.02 10.64
C LEU A 9 -13.72 -4.47 11.96
N VAL A 10 -12.85 -4.23 12.93
CA VAL A 10 -13.24 -3.66 14.22
C VAL A 10 -13.84 -2.27 14.02
N GLY A 11 -13.22 -1.43 13.17
CA GLY A 11 -13.75 -0.11 12.82
C GLY A 11 -15.14 -0.17 12.20
N GLY A 12 -15.38 -1.12 11.28
CA GLY A 12 -16.67 -1.32 10.64
C GLY A 12 -17.75 -1.80 11.61
N ILE A 13 -17.41 -2.71 12.54
CA ILE A 13 -18.34 -3.19 13.59
C ILE A 13 -18.67 -2.06 14.58
N VAL A 14 -17.68 -1.32 15.05
CA VAL A 14 -17.84 -0.22 16.02
C VAL A 14 -18.61 0.96 15.41
N ALA A 15 -18.42 1.23 14.12
CA ALA A 15 -19.17 2.27 13.40
C ALA A 15 -20.65 1.92 13.21
N GLY A 16 -21.03 0.65 13.31
CA GLY A 16 -22.42 0.17 13.24
C GLY A 16 -22.78 -0.42 11.87
N SER A 17 -23.62 -1.48 11.91
CA SER A 17 -24.01 -2.26 10.74
C SER A 17 -25.26 -1.73 10.01
N ASP A 18 -26.05 -0.85 10.66
CA ASP A 18 -27.45 -0.57 10.27
C ASP A 18 -27.66 0.78 9.59
N GLY A 19 -26.66 1.30 8.88
CA GLY A 19 -26.81 2.58 8.18
C GLY A 19 -25.57 2.98 7.37
N VAL A 20 -25.74 3.97 6.49
CA VAL A 20 -24.65 4.51 5.65
C VAL A 20 -23.71 5.41 6.46
N LEU A 21 -24.22 6.04 7.53
CA LEU A 21 -23.44 6.90 8.41
C LEU A 21 -23.07 6.16 9.71
N PRO A 22 -21.84 6.33 10.21
CA PRO A 22 -21.42 5.71 11.46
C PRO A 22 -22.21 6.30 12.63
N LYS A 23 -22.80 5.41 13.46
CA LYS A 23 -23.57 5.82 14.66
C LYS A 23 -22.72 6.53 15.73
N SER A 24 -21.41 6.24 15.78
CA SER A 24 -20.51 6.85 16.76
C SER A 24 -19.05 6.79 16.27
N THR A 25 -18.58 7.90 15.75
CA THR A 25 -17.15 8.07 15.39
C THR A 25 -16.27 8.07 16.64
N SER A 26 -16.78 8.55 17.78
CA SER A 26 -16.05 8.60 19.07
C SER A 26 -15.69 7.20 19.58
N MET A 27 -16.54 6.21 19.43
CA MET A 27 -16.25 4.82 19.81
C MET A 27 -15.09 4.23 18.98
N GLY A 28 -15.00 4.56 17.69
CA GLY A 28 -13.88 4.18 16.85
C GLY A 28 -12.55 4.76 17.32
N PHE A 29 -12.53 6.03 17.70
CA PHE A 29 -11.34 6.68 18.27
C PHE A 29 -10.96 6.12 19.65
N LEU A 30 -11.93 5.80 20.51
CA LEU A 30 -11.66 5.17 21.81
C LEU A 30 -11.08 3.76 21.65
N ALA A 31 -11.60 2.97 20.71
CA ALA A 31 -11.04 1.67 20.39
C ALA A 31 -9.58 1.79 19.88
N ALA A 32 -9.32 2.72 18.96
CA ALA A 32 -7.97 2.99 18.45
C ALA A 32 -7.02 3.44 19.57
N ALA A 33 -7.47 4.30 20.48
CA ALA A 33 -6.69 4.74 21.66
C ALA A 33 -6.38 3.56 22.58
N GLY A 34 -7.34 2.67 22.82
CA GLY A 34 -7.13 1.45 23.60
C GLY A 34 -6.06 0.53 22.99
N PHE A 35 -6.11 0.29 21.68
CA PHE A 35 -5.07 -0.47 20.98
C PHE A 35 -3.69 0.20 21.05
N ALA A 36 -3.63 1.54 20.93
CA ALA A 36 -2.39 2.29 21.07
C ALA A 36 -1.77 2.15 22.47
N LEU A 37 -2.60 2.19 23.53
CA LEU A 37 -2.14 1.98 24.91
C LEU A 37 -1.58 0.57 25.11
N VAL A 38 -2.26 -0.46 24.57
CA VAL A 38 -1.76 -1.85 24.63
C VAL A 38 -0.44 -1.98 23.87
N ALA A 39 -0.28 -1.30 22.73
CA ALA A 39 0.96 -1.30 21.95
C ALA A 39 2.13 -0.62 22.67
N LEU A 40 1.90 0.22 23.66
CA LEU A 40 2.96 0.81 24.49
C LEU A 40 3.57 -0.17 25.49
N MET A 41 2.86 -1.24 25.90
CA MET A 41 3.38 -2.20 26.89
C MET A 41 4.72 -2.83 26.50
N PRO A 42 4.94 -3.33 25.25
CA PRO A 42 6.23 -3.88 24.85
C PRO A 42 7.37 -2.86 24.88
N THR A 43 7.07 -1.57 24.63
CA THR A 43 8.10 -0.52 24.62
C THR A 43 8.67 -0.25 26.01
N PHE A 44 7.83 -0.35 27.04
CA PHE A 44 8.31 -0.26 28.43
C PHE A 44 9.16 -1.47 28.82
N TYR A 45 8.80 -2.66 28.36
CA TYR A 45 9.55 -3.89 28.64
C TYR A 45 10.94 -3.88 27.99
N TRP A 46 11.06 -3.35 26.74
CA TRP A 46 12.32 -3.32 25.98
C TRP A 46 13.14 -2.04 26.15
N ARG A 47 12.70 -1.07 26.95
CA ARG A 47 13.40 0.21 27.18
C ARG A 47 14.85 0.05 27.66
N ASN A 48 15.20 -1.06 28.29
CA ASN A 48 16.53 -1.28 28.87
C ASN A 48 17.52 -1.97 27.92
N GLN A 49 17.13 -2.34 26.69
CA GLN A 49 18.07 -2.87 25.71
C GLN A 49 18.81 -1.71 25.02
N LYS A 50 20.07 -1.51 25.41
CA LYS A 50 20.99 -0.60 24.71
C LYS A 50 21.33 -1.21 23.34
N ILE A 51 20.55 -0.87 22.31
CA ILE A 51 20.90 -1.16 20.92
C ILE A 51 22.05 -0.23 20.57
N ALA A 52 23.27 -0.77 20.45
CA ALA A 52 24.41 -0.05 19.91
C ALA A 52 24.16 0.23 18.42
N ILE A 53 23.54 1.36 18.11
CA ILE A 53 23.42 1.85 16.75
C ILE A 53 24.79 2.36 16.34
N LYS A 54 25.52 1.55 15.55
CA LYS A 54 26.74 1.99 14.89
C LYS A 54 26.32 2.94 13.76
N GLN A 55 26.15 4.23 14.09
CA GLN A 55 25.93 5.28 13.10
C GLN A 55 27.27 5.51 12.37
N SER A 56 27.41 4.99 11.18
CA SER A 56 28.32 5.55 10.19
C SER A 56 27.55 6.57 9.34
N VAL A 57 27.24 7.71 9.92
CA VAL A 57 26.70 8.85 9.16
C VAL A 57 27.89 9.66 8.68
N ASN A 58 28.29 9.44 7.44
CA ASN A 58 29.12 10.40 6.70
C ASN A 58 28.18 11.58 6.35
N GLU A 59 28.21 12.65 7.14
CA GLU A 59 27.30 13.81 7.03
C GLU A 59 27.52 14.68 5.79
N GLY A 60 28.54 14.45 4.99
CA GLY A 60 28.94 15.36 3.90
C GLY A 60 28.46 15.04 2.49
N GLY A 61 27.71 13.95 2.25
CA GLY A 61 27.43 13.53 0.88
C GLY A 61 26.13 12.76 0.64
N THR A 62 25.28 12.59 1.65
CA THR A 62 24.13 11.66 1.61
C THR A 62 23.14 11.98 0.49
N PHE A 63 22.84 13.27 0.24
CA PHE A 63 21.92 13.66 -0.82
C PHE A 63 22.54 13.47 -2.22
N SER A 64 23.77 13.90 -2.40
CA SER A 64 24.53 13.71 -3.66
C SER A 64 24.71 12.22 -3.98
N ALA A 65 25.03 11.40 -3.00
CA ALA A 65 25.14 9.97 -3.14
C ALA A 65 23.78 9.30 -3.47
N ALA A 66 22.68 9.74 -2.83
CA ALA A 66 21.34 9.26 -3.14
C ALA A 66 20.93 9.60 -4.59
N VAL A 67 21.23 10.81 -5.06
CA VAL A 67 21.00 11.22 -6.46
C VAL A 67 21.84 10.38 -7.42
N ALA A 68 23.12 10.11 -7.09
CA ALA A 68 23.99 9.27 -7.91
C ALA A 68 23.45 7.85 -8.05
N ILE A 69 22.90 7.27 -6.97
CA ILE A 69 22.27 5.94 -7.02
C ILE A 69 21.01 5.95 -7.88
N VAL A 70 20.15 6.95 -7.76
CA VAL A 70 18.94 7.05 -8.58
C VAL A 70 19.26 7.15 -10.07
N LYS A 71 20.41 7.75 -10.43
CA LYS A 71 20.89 7.85 -11.81
C LYS A 71 21.46 6.53 -12.37
N GLN A 72 21.65 5.51 -11.56
CA GLN A 72 22.11 4.21 -12.06
C GLN A 72 21.06 3.59 -13.02
N PRO A 73 21.50 2.83 -14.05
CA PRO A 73 20.62 2.21 -15.02
C PRO A 73 19.54 1.34 -14.34
N GLY A 74 18.28 1.57 -14.64
CA GLY A 74 17.15 0.84 -14.10
C GLY A 74 16.71 1.24 -12.68
N MET A 75 17.52 1.97 -11.91
CA MET A 75 17.18 2.32 -10.52
C MET A 75 15.98 3.26 -10.44
N ALA A 76 15.95 4.32 -11.25
CA ALA A 76 14.83 5.25 -11.29
C ALA A 76 13.51 4.55 -11.67
N LYS A 77 13.56 3.63 -12.64
CA LYS A 77 12.40 2.79 -13.02
C LYS A 77 11.93 1.92 -11.85
N ALA A 78 12.84 1.24 -11.15
CA ALA A 78 12.50 0.38 -10.01
C ALA A 78 11.89 1.18 -8.85
N ILE A 79 12.41 2.38 -8.58
CA ILE A 79 11.88 3.29 -7.56
C ILE A 79 10.50 3.79 -7.97
N TYR A 80 10.29 4.16 -9.22
CA TYR A 80 8.99 4.58 -9.73
C TYR A 80 7.93 3.49 -9.61
N ILE A 81 8.24 2.25 -10.01
CA ILE A 81 7.34 1.10 -9.82
C ILE A 81 7.00 0.92 -8.34
N SER A 82 7.98 1.03 -7.46
CA SER A 82 7.76 0.91 -6.02
C SER A 82 6.83 2.02 -5.49
N LEU A 83 7.03 3.27 -5.94
CA LEU A 83 6.19 4.41 -5.59
C LEU A 83 4.75 4.17 -6.07
N ALA A 84 4.54 3.78 -7.34
CA ALA A 84 3.22 3.53 -7.89
C ALA A 84 2.46 2.44 -7.11
N VAL A 85 3.12 1.29 -6.84
CA VAL A 85 2.55 0.18 -6.08
C VAL A 85 2.22 0.59 -4.63
N SER A 86 3.12 1.34 -3.96
CA SER A 86 2.87 1.77 -2.58
C SER A 86 1.73 2.78 -2.51
N SER A 87 1.73 3.78 -3.39
CA SER A 87 0.65 4.79 -3.45
C SER A 87 -0.70 4.17 -3.80
N ALA A 88 -0.72 3.11 -4.64
CA ALA A 88 -1.93 2.38 -4.95
C ALA A 88 -2.57 1.77 -3.70
N VAL A 89 -1.78 1.18 -2.82
CA VAL A 89 -2.27 0.63 -1.54
C VAL A 89 -2.88 1.72 -0.67
N ASP A 90 -2.23 2.88 -0.56
CA ASP A 90 -2.67 3.96 0.30
C ASP A 90 -3.94 4.63 -0.24
N VAL A 91 -4.02 4.88 -1.56
CA VAL A 91 -5.22 5.40 -2.22
C VAL A 91 -6.40 4.46 -2.01
N LEU A 92 -6.23 3.15 -2.16
CA LEU A 92 -7.31 2.19 -1.90
C LEU A 92 -7.82 2.27 -0.46
N ILE A 93 -6.93 2.41 0.53
CA ILE A 93 -7.33 2.51 1.94
C ILE A 93 -8.17 3.77 2.18
N VAL A 94 -7.77 4.90 1.58
CA VAL A 94 -8.41 6.20 1.80
C VAL A 94 -9.71 6.34 1.03
N PHE A 95 -9.75 5.91 -0.23
CA PHE A 95 -10.89 6.18 -1.13
C PHE A 95 -11.93 5.07 -1.19
N LEU A 96 -11.64 3.84 -0.74
CA LEU A 96 -12.66 2.79 -0.64
C LEU A 96 -13.82 3.15 0.30
N PRO A 97 -13.59 3.73 1.50
CA PRO A 97 -14.69 4.20 2.34
C PRO A 97 -15.52 5.31 1.68
N LEU A 98 -14.85 6.27 1.02
CA LEU A 98 -15.56 7.34 0.30
C LEU A 98 -16.41 6.78 -0.85
N PHE A 99 -15.87 5.88 -1.65
CA PHE A 99 -16.64 5.20 -2.70
C PHE A 99 -17.82 4.40 -2.13
N GLY A 100 -17.62 3.76 -0.98
CA GLY A 100 -18.68 3.04 -0.27
C GLY A 100 -19.82 3.97 0.12
N THR A 101 -19.53 5.15 0.67
CA THR A 101 -20.58 6.13 1.05
C THR A 101 -21.31 6.69 -0.17
N GLU A 102 -20.62 7.00 -1.26
CA GLU A 102 -21.24 7.45 -2.51
C GLU A 102 -22.18 6.40 -3.12
N ASN A 103 -21.92 5.12 -2.92
CA ASN A 103 -22.73 4.00 -3.42
C ASN A 103 -23.68 3.41 -2.37
N ASN A 104 -23.88 4.09 -1.23
CA ASN A 104 -24.75 3.65 -0.12
C ASN A 104 -24.38 2.28 0.46
N PHE A 105 -23.10 1.91 0.48
CA PHE A 105 -22.66 0.69 1.15
C PHE A 105 -22.58 0.91 2.66
N SER A 106 -22.93 -0.11 3.44
CA SER A 106 -22.83 -0.01 4.90
C SER A 106 -21.37 0.10 5.34
N PRO A 107 -21.05 0.81 6.44
CA PRO A 107 -19.70 0.88 7.01
C PRO A 107 -19.10 -0.51 7.30
N PHE A 108 -19.95 -1.46 7.70
CA PHE A 108 -19.55 -2.85 7.91
C PHE A 108 -19.06 -3.50 6.61
N ALA A 109 -19.80 -3.35 5.50
CA ALA A 109 -19.40 -3.90 4.21
C ALA A 109 -18.06 -3.32 3.74
N VAL A 110 -17.86 -2.02 3.90
CA VAL A 110 -16.56 -1.37 3.58
C VAL A 110 -15.43 -1.91 4.46
N GLY A 111 -15.68 -2.08 5.76
CA GLY A 111 -14.72 -2.69 6.69
C GLY A 111 -14.34 -4.11 6.28
N VAL A 112 -15.30 -4.94 5.88
CA VAL A 112 -15.07 -6.30 5.36
C VAL A 112 -14.23 -6.26 4.08
N ILE A 113 -14.54 -5.37 3.14
CA ILE A 113 -13.79 -5.22 1.87
C ILE A 113 -12.33 -4.85 2.14
N LEU A 114 -12.08 -3.90 3.06
CA LEU A 114 -10.71 -3.53 3.46
C LEU A 114 -9.97 -4.68 4.14
N ALA A 115 -10.68 -5.48 4.96
CA ALA A 115 -10.12 -6.67 5.58
C ALA A 115 -9.78 -7.75 4.55
N ILE A 116 -10.65 -8.00 3.56
CA ILE A 116 -10.38 -8.90 2.42
C ILE A 116 -9.11 -8.46 1.69
N ARG A 117 -8.97 -7.16 1.37
CA ARG A 117 -7.75 -6.62 0.75
C ARG A 117 -6.50 -6.94 1.58
N ALA A 118 -6.55 -6.66 2.88
CA ALA A 118 -5.40 -6.84 3.76
C ALA A 118 -5.06 -8.32 3.94
N GLY A 119 -6.07 -9.18 4.11
CA GLY A 119 -5.92 -10.64 4.18
C GLY A 119 -5.34 -11.22 2.90
N ALA A 120 -5.84 -10.81 1.74
CA ALA A 120 -5.34 -11.20 0.43
C ALA A 120 -3.86 -10.79 0.25
N SER A 121 -3.51 -9.55 0.63
CA SER A 121 -2.13 -9.08 0.60
C SER A 121 -1.20 -9.87 1.55
N MET A 122 -1.69 -10.26 2.72
CA MET A 122 -0.93 -11.09 3.65
C MET A 122 -0.73 -12.51 3.09
N PHE A 123 -1.79 -13.09 2.57
CA PHE A 123 -1.75 -14.43 1.96
C PHE A 123 -0.75 -14.49 0.80
N SER A 124 -0.79 -13.53 -0.11
CA SER A 124 0.13 -13.49 -1.24
C SER A 124 1.61 -13.39 -0.82
N ARG A 125 1.92 -12.69 0.28
CA ARG A 125 3.28 -12.57 0.80
C ARG A 125 3.80 -13.88 1.40
N ILE A 126 2.93 -14.71 2.01
CA ILE A 126 3.32 -16.01 2.55
C ILE A 126 3.82 -16.94 1.44
N PHE A 127 3.13 -16.95 0.30
CA PHE A 127 3.47 -17.81 -0.85
C PHE A 127 4.44 -17.17 -1.84
N LEU A 128 4.82 -15.91 -1.64
CA LEU A 128 5.69 -15.15 -2.56
C LEU A 128 6.97 -15.91 -2.91
N GLY A 129 7.67 -16.47 -1.89
CA GLY A 129 8.93 -17.18 -2.11
C GLY A 129 8.78 -18.38 -3.05
N ALA A 130 7.79 -19.22 -2.81
CA ALA A 130 7.52 -20.40 -3.62
C ALA A 130 7.08 -20.03 -5.05
N ILE A 131 6.26 -19.00 -5.21
CA ILE A 131 5.77 -18.55 -6.50
C ILE A 131 6.91 -17.88 -7.30
N ALA A 132 7.75 -17.05 -6.65
CA ALA A 132 8.87 -16.38 -7.30
C ALA A 132 9.96 -17.35 -7.77
N LEU A 133 10.15 -18.48 -7.08
CA LEU A 133 11.06 -19.55 -7.52
C LEU A 133 10.54 -20.28 -8.76
N LYS A 134 9.23 -20.47 -8.88
CA LYS A 134 8.63 -21.20 -10.02
C LYS A 134 8.47 -20.31 -11.27
N LEU A 135 7.98 -19.09 -11.10
CA LEU A 135 7.61 -18.22 -12.21
C LEU A 135 8.68 -17.17 -12.55
N GLY A 136 9.66 -16.98 -11.67
CA GLY A 136 10.64 -15.89 -11.78
C GLY A 136 10.12 -14.56 -11.25
N SER A 137 11.00 -13.80 -10.60
CA SER A 137 10.64 -12.53 -9.94
C SER A 137 10.18 -11.45 -10.91
N HIS A 138 10.75 -11.41 -12.13
CA HIS A 138 10.38 -10.41 -13.14
C HIS A 138 8.95 -10.66 -13.67
N PHE A 139 8.66 -11.88 -14.11
CA PHE A 139 7.31 -12.25 -14.58
C PHE A 139 6.26 -12.00 -13.51
N LEU A 140 6.54 -12.39 -12.25
CA LEU A 140 5.62 -12.17 -11.13
C LEU A 140 5.40 -10.69 -10.85
N MET A 141 6.43 -9.84 -11.00
CA MET A 141 6.29 -8.40 -10.84
C MET A 141 5.40 -7.79 -11.93
N VAL A 142 5.67 -8.09 -13.19
CA VAL A 142 4.87 -7.57 -14.32
C VAL A 142 3.43 -8.04 -14.23
N SER A 143 3.19 -9.35 -14.01
CA SER A 143 1.84 -9.90 -13.89
C SER A 143 1.07 -9.31 -12.70
N SER A 144 1.74 -9.04 -11.57
CA SER A 144 1.10 -8.39 -10.43
C SER A 144 0.70 -6.94 -10.72
N ILE A 145 1.51 -6.19 -11.44
CA ILE A 145 1.18 -4.82 -11.84
C ILE A 145 0.01 -4.82 -12.84
N VAL A 146 0.05 -5.70 -13.83
CA VAL A 146 -1.04 -5.84 -14.82
C VAL A 146 -2.36 -6.21 -14.11
N ALA A 147 -2.34 -7.22 -13.24
CA ALA A 147 -3.52 -7.61 -12.48
C ALA A 147 -4.04 -6.45 -11.60
N SER A 148 -3.14 -5.73 -10.91
CA SER A 148 -3.52 -4.56 -10.10
C SER A 148 -4.17 -3.48 -10.96
N THR A 149 -3.62 -3.20 -12.15
CA THR A 149 -4.17 -2.21 -13.09
C THR A 149 -5.58 -2.58 -13.52
N VAL A 150 -5.78 -3.82 -13.98
CA VAL A 150 -7.07 -4.31 -14.46
C VAL A 150 -8.13 -4.27 -13.35
N PHE A 151 -7.79 -4.77 -12.15
CA PHE A 151 -8.76 -4.82 -11.05
C PHE A 151 -9.00 -3.46 -10.40
N CYS A 152 -8.03 -2.54 -10.40
CA CYS A 152 -8.27 -1.14 -10.03
C CYS A 152 -9.25 -0.47 -11.02
N ALA A 153 -9.08 -0.67 -12.32
CA ALA A 153 -10.05 -0.18 -13.32
C ALA A 153 -11.44 -0.83 -13.14
N ALA A 154 -11.50 -2.13 -12.84
CA ALA A 154 -12.76 -2.85 -12.60
C ALA A 154 -13.53 -2.32 -11.40
N MET A 155 -12.87 -1.77 -10.38
CA MET A 155 -13.53 -1.17 -9.20
C MET A 155 -14.44 0.01 -9.59
N PHE A 156 -14.10 0.77 -10.65
CA PHE A 156 -14.94 1.85 -11.15
C PHE A 156 -16.34 1.36 -11.58
N PHE A 157 -16.43 0.14 -12.11
CA PHE A 157 -17.67 -0.46 -12.57
C PHE A 157 -18.42 -1.25 -11.48
N ALA A 158 -17.85 -1.37 -10.28
CA ALA A 158 -18.45 -2.14 -9.20
C ALA A 158 -19.72 -1.44 -8.66
N ARG A 159 -20.87 -2.10 -8.75
CA ARG A 159 -22.17 -1.59 -8.30
C ARG A 159 -22.69 -2.29 -7.04
N SER A 160 -21.99 -3.31 -6.55
CA SER A 160 -22.35 -4.03 -5.34
C SER A 160 -21.15 -4.25 -4.43
N PRO A 161 -21.34 -4.39 -3.10
CA PRO A 161 -20.25 -4.70 -2.18
C PRO A 161 -19.50 -5.99 -2.54
N ILE A 162 -20.22 -6.98 -3.11
CA ILE A 162 -19.61 -8.26 -3.50
C ILE A 162 -18.67 -8.08 -4.70
N SER A 163 -19.12 -7.38 -5.76
CA SER A 163 -18.27 -7.13 -6.95
C SER A 163 -17.05 -6.29 -6.58
N LEU A 164 -17.23 -5.28 -5.72
CA LEU A 164 -16.13 -4.48 -5.20
C LEU A 164 -15.17 -5.34 -4.36
N GLY A 165 -15.69 -6.18 -3.47
CA GLY A 165 -14.89 -7.07 -2.62
C GLY A 165 -14.03 -8.04 -3.42
N ILE A 166 -14.56 -8.63 -4.50
CA ILE A 166 -13.80 -9.49 -5.41
C ILE A 166 -12.69 -8.71 -6.10
N ALA A 167 -12.99 -7.56 -6.69
CA ALA A 167 -12.00 -6.74 -7.37
C ALA A 167 -10.88 -6.27 -6.43
N VAL A 168 -11.26 -5.80 -5.24
CA VAL A 168 -10.33 -5.36 -4.18
C VAL A 168 -9.50 -6.53 -3.63
N GLY A 169 -10.09 -7.71 -3.49
CA GLY A 169 -9.39 -8.93 -3.05
C GLY A 169 -8.29 -9.32 -4.04
N ILE A 170 -8.60 -9.37 -5.34
CA ILE A 170 -7.62 -9.73 -6.37
C ILE A 170 -6.54 -8.64 -6.49
N ALA A 171 -6.92 -7.36 -6.47
CA ALA A 171 -5.95 -6.27 -6.42
C ALA A 171 -5.07 -6.33 -5.17
N GLY A 172 -5.63 -6.73 -4.02
CA GLY A 172 -4.91 -6.95 -2.77
C GLY A 172 -3.87 -8.07 -2.85
N LEU A 173 -4.19 -9.20 -3.50
CA LEU A 173 -3.24 -10.26 -3.81
C LEU A 173 -2.08 -9.74 -4.66
N ALA A 174 -2.39 -9.05 -5.73
CA ALA A 174 -1.41 -8.53 -6.69
C ALA A 174 -0.51 -7.44 -6.05
N LEU A 175 -1.07 -6.42 -5.42
CA LEU A 175 -0.33 -5.37 -4.72
C LEU A 175 0.47 -5.91 -3.53
N GLY A 176 0.01 -7.00 -2.90
CA GLY A 176 0.68 -7.65 -1.79
C GLY A 176 2.07 -8.17 -2.15
N VAL A 177 2.23 -8.74 -3.35
CA VAL A 177 3.53 -9.20 -3.88
C VAL A 177 4.39 -8.05 -4.40
N GLY A 178 3.80 -6.97 -4.90
CA GLY A 178 4.51 -5.88 -5.53
C GLY A 178 5.52 -5.17 -4.62
N GLN A 179 5.17 -4.91 -3.37
CA GLN A 179 6.06 -4.23 -2.42
C GLN A 179 7.36 -5.00 -2.13
N PRO A 180 7.34 -6.30 -1.74
CA PRO A 180 8.57 -7.04 -1.50
C PRO A 180 9.37 -7.30 -2.80
N LEU A 181 8.71 -7.47 -3.95
CA LEU A 181 9.40 -7.63 -5.22
C LEU A 181 10.16 -6.38 -5.64
N THR A 182 9.56 -5.20 -5.50
CA THR A 182 10.24 -3.92 -5.80
C THR A 182 11.38 -3.65 -4.83
N MET A 183 11.27 -4.05 -3.56
CA MET A 183 12.36 -3.97 -2.59
C MET A 183 13.54 -4.87 -3.00
N SER A 184 13.25 -6.10 -3.41
CA SER A 184 14.25 -7.04 -3.91
C SER A 184 14.91 -6.51 -5.19
N LEU A 185 14.14 -5.94 -6.12
CA LEU A 185 14.66 -5.35 -7.36
C LEU A 185 15.64 -4.22 -7.08
N VAL A 186 15.27 -3.24 -6.25
CA VAL A 186 16.15 -2.12 -5.87
C VAL A 186 17.42 -2.60 -5.19
N SER A 187 17.29 -3.60 -4.28
CA SER A 187 18.45 -4.18 -3.60
C SER A 187 19.39 -4.94 -4.54
N ARG A 188 18.89 -5.54 -5.63
CA ARG A 188 19.71 -6.23 -6.64
C ARG A 188 20.41 -5.28 -7.60
N LEU A 189 19.78 -4.15 -7.94
CA LEU A 189 20.35 -3.14 -8.83
C LEU A 189 21.47 -2.34 -8.15
N ALA A 190 21.41 -2.20 -6.82
CA ALA A 190 22.42 -1.45 -6.07
C ALA A 190 23.67 -2.29 -5.80
N PRO A 191 24.90 -1.69 -5.91
CA PRO A 191 26.12 -2.29 -5.43
C PRO A 191 26.01 -2.70 -3.96
N PRO A 192 26.68 -3.75 -3.49
CA PRO A 192 26.56 -4.26 -2.12
C PRO A 192 26.77 -3.20 -1.03
N GLN A 193 27.72 -2.28 -1.22
CA GLN A 193 28.03 -1.19 -0.31
C GLN A 193 26.95 -0.10 -0.26
N ASP A 194 26.17 0.07 -1.34
CA ASP A 194 25.20 1.14 -1.50
C ASP A 194 23.74 0.69 -1.30
N ARG A 195 23.53 -0.59 -0.99
CA ARG A 195 22.17 -1.16 -0.83
C ARG A 195 21.32 -0.43 0.20
N ALA A 196 21.93 -0.05 1.33
CA ALA A 196 21.22 0.68 2.38
C ALA A 196 20.74 2.05 1.86
N LEU A 197 21.58 2.75 1.11
CA LEU A 197 21.25 4.05 0.55
C LEU A 197 20.20 3.94 -0.57
N ALA A 198 20.26 2.91 -1.41
CA ALA A 198 19.25 2.64 -2.43
C ALA A 198 17.87 2.34 -1.82
N ILE A 199 17.83 1.54 -0.74
CA ILE A 199 16.60 1.27 0.00
C ILE A 199 16.06 2.54 0.64
N SER A 200 16.91 3.40 1.21
CA SER A 200 16.52 4.69 1.78
C SER A 200 15.95 5.62 0.72
N ALA A 201 16.60 5.75 -0.45
CA ALA A 201 16.10 6.54 -1.58
C ALA A 201 14.71 6.05 -2.05
N ARG A 202 14.53 4.72 -2.16
CA ARG A 202 13.22 4.11 -2.46
C ARG A 202 12.16 4.46 -1.41
N LEU A 203 12.49 4.36 -0.13
CA LEU A 203 11.56 4.67 0.95
C LEU A 203 11.17 6.14 0.94
N THR A 204 12.12 7.05 0.70
CA THR A 204 11.86 8.49 0.56
C THR A 204 10.93 8.75 -0.63
N ALA A 205 11.19 8.16 -1.80
CA ALA A 205 10.33 8.28 -2.95
C ALA A 205 8.91 7.77 -2.66
N ASN A 206 8.77 6.62 -1.98
CA ASN A 206 7.47 6.10 -1.58
C ASN A 206 6.73 7.07 -0.64
N ARG A 207 7.43 7.73 0.31
CA ARG A 207 6.80 8.73 1.19
C ARG A 207 6.29 9.95 0.41
N VAL A 208 7.07 10.41 -0.57
CA VAL A 208 6.62 11.48 -1.47
C VAL A 208 5.37 11.03 -2.25
N GLY A 209 5.38 9.82 -2.81
CA GLY A 209 4.23 9.25 -3.51
C GLY A 209 3.00 9.12 -2.62
N GLN A 210 3.17 8.68 -1.38
CA GLN A 210 2.10 8.54 -0.37
C GLN A 210 1.44 9.89 0.00
N PHE A 211 2.12 11.00 -0.22
CA PHE A 211 1.57 12.34 -0.04
C PHE A 211 0.96 12.89 -1.34
N VAL A 212 1.72 12.87 -2.42
CA VAL A 212 1.33 13.51 -3.69
C VAL A 212 0.17 12.77 -4.37
N VAL A 213 0.21 11.44 -4.41
CA VAL A 213 -0.79 10.65 -5.15
C VAL A 213 -2.17 10.72 -4.48
N PRO A 214 -2.35 10.54 -3.15
CA PRO A 214 -3.66 10.73 -2.53
C PRO A 214 -4.15 12.17 -2.59
N ALA A 215 -3.27 13.17 -2.53
CA ALA A 215 -3.65 14.58 -2.68
C ALA A 215 -4.21 14.87 -4.08
N SER A 216 -3.56 14.39 -5.15
CA SER A 216 -4.06 14.50 -6.51
C SER A 216 -5.34 13.67 -6.72
N ALA A 217 -5.43 12.48 -6.12
CA ALA A 217 -6.62 11.64 -6.15
C ALA A 217 -7.81 12.33 -5.46
N GLY A 218 -7.57 13.09 -4.37
CA GLY A 218 -8.59 13.90 -3.71
C GLY A 218 -9.16 14.99 -4.61
N ALA A 219 -8.32 15.67 -5.39
CA ALA A 219 -8.78 16.66 -6.37
C ALA A 219 -9.63 15.99 -7.47
N VAL A 220 -9.23 14.81 -7.95
CA VAL A 220 -10.00 14.03 -8.94
C VAL A 220 -11.33 13.57 -8.34
N ALA A 221 -11.34 13.08 -7.08
CA ALA A 221 -12.56 12.66 -6.40
C ALA A 221 -13.55 13.82 -6.25
N GLY A 222 -13.07 15.01 -5.89
CA GLY A 222 -13.90 16.20 -5.76
C GLY A 222 -14.52 16.67 -7.08
N ALA A 223 -13.83 16.46 -8.21
CA ALA A 223 -14.30 16.86 -9.53
C ALA A 223 -15.20 15.81 -10.21
N ALA A 224 -14.93 14.52 -10.01
CA ALA A 224 -15.54 13.43 -10.79
C ALA A 224 -16.00 12.22 -9.95
N GLY A 225 -16.06 12.36 -8.62
CA GLY A 225 -16.47 11.32 -7.69
C GLY A 225 -15.37 10.32 -7.35
N ALA A 226 -15.54 9.57 -6.25
CA ALA A 226 -14.55 8.64 -5.74
C ALA A 226 -14.23 7.48 -6.70
N GLY A 227 -15.18 7.10 -7.54
CA GLY A 227 -14.98 6.05 -8.56
C GLY A 227 -13.87 6.41 -9.55
N SER A 228 -13.79 7.68 -9.97
CA SER A 228 -12.79 8.15 -10.95
C SER A 228 -11.35 8.03 -10.44
N VAL A 229 -11.15 8.02 -9.12
CA VAL A 229 -9.86 7.79 -8.49
C VAL A 229 -9.27 6.42 -8.86
N PHE A 230 -10.13 5.39 -8.95
CA PHE A 230 -9.67 4.04 -9.33
C PHE A 230 -9.19 3.97 -10.76
N LEU A 231 -9.79 4.75 -11.67
CA LEU A 231 -9.29 4.89 -13.05
C LEU A 231 -7.96 5.64 -13.10
N GLY A 232 -7.81 6.73 -12.34
CA GLY A 232 -6.55 7.44 -12.19
C GLY A 232 -5.44 6.55 -11.62
N LEU A 233 -5.80 5.71 -10.64
CA LEU A 233 -4.88 4.73 -10.06
C LEU A 233 -4.49 3.64 -11.08
N ALA A 234 -5.44 3.14 -11.85
CA ALA A 234 -5.17 2.19 -12.93
C ALA A 234 -4.24 2.81 -13.99
N ALA A 235 -4.44 4.08 -14.35
CA ALA A 235 -3.55 4.79 -15.25
C ALA A 235 -2.13 4.92 -14.68
N LEU A 236 -1.97 5.27 -13.40
CA LEU A 236 -0.67 5.32 -12.73
C LEU A 236 0.03 3.96 -12.74
N LEU A 237 -0.68 2.88 -12.46
CA LEU A 237 -0.14 1.52 -12.51
C LEU A 237 0.18 1.10 -13.95
N ALA A 238 -0.63 1.47 -14.93
CA ALA A 238 -0.38 1.20 -16.34
C ALA A 238 0.93 1.84 -16.82
N THR A 239 1.22 3.09 -16.44
CA THR A 239 2.51 3.73 -16.78
C THR A 239 3.70 2.97 -16.15
N SER A 240 3.52 2.32 -15.01
CA SER A 240 4.57 1.52 -14.39
C SER A 240 4.84 0.20 -15.13
N ILE A 241 3.87 -0.34 -15.92
CA ILE A 241 4.09 -1.51 -16.78
C ILE A 241 5.12 -1.18 -17.86
N PHE A 242 4.98 -0.04 -18.55
CA PHE A 242 5.93 0.38 -19.59
C PHE A 242 7.34 0.61 -19.04
N THR A 243 7.46 0.91 -17.76
CA THR A 243 8.78 1.04 -17.12
C THR A 243 9.35 -0.30 -16.65
N ALA A 244 8.51 -1.32 -16.47
CA ALA A 244 8.89 -2.66 -16.05
C ALA A 244 9.31 -3.58 -17.19
N LEU A 245 8.84 -3.30 -18.40
CA LEU A 245 9.24 -3.96 -19.65
C LEU A 245 10.55 -3.36 -20.19
#